data_a8b6be57eb66f6311c60726807a217a5
#
_entry.id   a8b6be57eb66f6311c60726807a217a5
#
_cell.length_a   1.000
_cell.length_b   1.000
_cell.length_c   1.000
_cell.angle_alpha   90.00
_cell.angle_beta   90.00
_cell.angle_gamma   90.00
#
_symmetry.space_group_name_H-M   'P 1'
#
loop_
_entity.id
_entity.type
_entity.pdbx_description
1 polymer ?
#
loop_
_entity_poly.entity_id
_entity_poly.type
_entity_poly.pdbx_seq_one_letter_code
_entity_poly.pdbx_strand_id
1 'polypeptide(L)'
;EAITANNLQALQAYSAQTSSPCYFLLSPTAAAIAQQKIPSLALESLFNQKLYIQRCYSSLSSFRTIDAYNGLFSHQSEYLFYRTDSRLTALGCYYLYVSAGEKLGYTARSMDYFSISHPMHDYRGNLTQQVPYAQVEPDVISLFHYQKHNRDIRLVQDPLGNASAAPLYDTSLLKSSDPLQVYLGPNRGVTDLLVSETPYDGCLLV
;
A
#
# COMPACT_ATOMS: atom_id res chain seq x y z
N GLU A 1 2.50 -17.79 16.21
CA GLU A 1 1.47 -18.66 15.57
C GLU A 1 0.10 -18.47 16.19
N ALA A 2 -0.07 -18.47 17.53
CA ALA A 2 -1.37 -18.31 18.18
C ALA A 2 -2.08 -16.98 17.84
N ILE A 3 -1.36 -15.85 17.84
CA ILE A 3 -1.91 -14.54 17.49
C ILE A 3 -2.44 -14.54 16.05
N THR A 4 -1.70 -15.11 15.12
CA THR A 4 -2.14 -15.21 13.72
C THR A 4 -3.41 -16.03 13.59
N ALA A 5 -3.48 -17.19 14.25
CA ALA A 5 -4.65 -18.05 14.23
C ALA A 5 -5.90 -17.33 14.79
N ASN A 6 -5.76 -16.62 15.91
CA ASN A 6 -6.83 -15.83 16.50
C ASN A 6 -7.32 -14.71 15.57
N ASN A 7 -6.39 -14.01 14.91
CA ASN A 7 -6.75 -12.95 13.96
C ASN A 7 -7.49 -13.51 12.74
N LEU A 8 -7.03 -14.63 12.18
CA LEU A 8 -7.70 -15.28 11.05
C LEU A 8 -9.09 -15.80 11.44
N GLN A 9 -9.24 -16.33 12.64
CA GLN A 9 -10.55 -16.75 13.17
C GLN A 9 -11.50 -15.56 13.33
N ALA A 10 -11.01 -14.42 13.84
CA ALA A 10 -11.83 -13.21 13.96
C ALA A 10 -12.29 -12.68 12.59
N LEU A 11 -11.41 -12.71 11.58
CA LEU A 11 -11.76 -12.34 10.20
C LEU A 11 -12.84 -13.27 9.62
N GLN A 12 -12.71 -14.59 9.81
CA GLN A 12 -13.72 -15.54 9.38
C GLN A 12 -15.07 -15.31 10.07
N ALA A 13 -15.06 -15.05 11.38
CA ALA A 13 -16.28 -14.73 12.12
C ALA A 13 -16.94 -13.44 11.60
N TYR A 14 -16.16 -12.43 11.27
CA TYR A 14 -16.66 -11.19 10.65
C TYR A 14 -17.29 -11.46 9.28
N SER A 15 -16.61 -12.20 8.41
CA SER A 15 -17.12 -12.49 7.06
C SER A 15 -18.42 -13.31 7.09
N ALA A 16 -18.65 -14.11 8.13
CA ALA A 16 -19.90 -14.86 8.32
C ALA A 16 -21.08 -13.95 8.74
N GLN A 17 -20.83 -12.75 9.23
CA GLN A 17 -21.85 -11.79 9.69
C GLN A 17 -22.21 -10.74 8.64
N THR A 18 -21.49 -10.67 7.53
CA THR A 18 -21.73 -9.71 6.45
C THR A 18 -22.19 -10.40 5.18
N SER A 19 -23.11 -9.77 4.45
CA SER A 19 -23.50 -10.18 3.10
C SER A 19 -22.58 -9.62 2.02
N SER A 20 -21.70 -8.69 2.36
CA SER A 20 -20.77 -8.06 1.43
C SER A 20 -19.61 -8.99 1.09
N PRO A 21 -19.13 -9.03 -0.16
CA PRO A 21 -17.96 -9.82 -0.52
C PRO A 21 -16.72 -9.32 0.24
N CYS A 22 -16.04 -10.24 0.92
CA CYS A 22 -14.82 -9.92 1.64
C CYS A 22 -13.59 -10.26 0.78
N TYR A 23 -12.64 -9.34 0.74
CA TYR A 23 -11.36 -9.50 0.03
C TYR A 23 -10.22 -9.45 1.03
N PHE A 24 -9.15 -10.17 0.74
CA PHE A 24 -7.99 -10.20 1.60
C PHE A 24 -6.70 -10.11 0.79
N LEU A 25 -5.87 -9.12 1.12
CA LEU A 25 -4.57 -8.88 0.52
C LEU A 25 -3.55 -8.75 1.64
N LEU A 26 -2.51 -9.59 1.60
CA LEU A 26 -1.33 -9.44 2.44
C LEU A 26 -0.15 -8.97 1.59
N SER A 27 0.29 -7.74 1.83
CA SER A 27 1.50 -7.22 1.18
C SER A 27 2.74 -7.85 1.82
N PRO A 28 3.65 -8.45 1.02
CA PRO A 28 4.95 -8.88 1.51
C PRO A 28 5.83 -7.66 1.83
N THR A 29 6.86 -7.87 2.64
CA THR A 29 7.88 -6.84 2.92
C THR A 29 8.96 -6.81 1.85
N ALA A 30 9.80 -5.76 1.85
CA ALA A 30 10.96 -5.63 0.98
C ALA A 30 11.88 -6.87 1.05
N ALA A 31 12.10 -7.41 2.25
CA ALA A 31 12.96 -8.59 2.44
C ALA A 31 12.42 -9.86 1.76
N ALA A 32 11.12 -9.98 1.60
CA ALA A 32 10.52 -11.12 0.91
C ALA A 32 10.59 -11.01 -0.62
N ILE A 33 10.61 -9.80 -1.15
CA ILE A 33 10.59 -9.54 -2.60
C ILE A 33 12.00 -9.34 -3.15
N ALA A 34 12.82 -8.52 -2.51
CA ALA A 34 14.16 -8.14 -2.98
C ALA A 34 15.27 -9.06 -2.41
N GLN A 35 15.03 -10.38 -2.36
CA GLN A 35 15.96 -11.36 -1.77
C GLN A 35 17.35 -11.32 -2.40
N GLN A 36 17.45 -10.98 -3.70
CA GLN A 36 18.72 -10.83 -4.42
C GLN A 36 19.63 -9.72 -3.87
N LYS A 37 19.07 -8.81 -3.05
CA LYS A 37 19.81 -7.71 -2.40
C LYS A 37 20.26 -8.06 -0.98
N ILE A 38 19.88 -9.24 -0.47
CA ILE A 38 20.18 -9.69 0.91
C ILE A 38 21.42 -10.56 0.88
N PRO A 39 22.41 -10.33 1.78
CA PRO A 39 23.55 -11.19 1.90
C PRO A 39 23.15 -12.66 2.12
N SER A 40 23.84 -13.59 1.46
CA SER A 40 23.49 -15.03 1.48
C SER A 40 23.39 -15.60 2.89
N LEU A 41 24.30 -15.19 3.79
CA LEU A 41 24.28 -15.63 5.19
C LEU A 41 22.99 -15.21 5.93
N ALA A 42 22.40 -14.07 5.56
CA ALA A 42 21.16 -13.59 6.17
C ALA A 42 19.92 -14.25 5.55
N LEU A 43 20.02 -14.76 4.31
CA LEU A 43 18.90 -15.43 3.63
C LEU A 43 18.45 -16.70 4.35
N GLU A 44 19.37 -17.46 4.94
CA GLU A 44 19.07 -18.72 5.64
C GLU A 44 18.19 -18.51 6.88
N SER A 45 18.29 -17.34 7.51
CA SER A 45 17.52 -16.98 8.71
C SER A 45 16.22 -16.25 8.39
N LEU A 46 15.92 -15.96 7.12
CA LEU A 46 14.73 -15.22 6.75
C LEU A 46 13.46 -16.04 6.94
N PHE A 47 12.46 -15.38 7.53
CA PHE A 47 11.11 -15.91 7.62
C PHE A 47 10.50 -16.08 6.23
N ASN A 48 10.01 -17.28 5.91
CA ASN A 48 9.37 -17.56 4.61
C ASN A 48 7.99 -16.93 4.51
N GLN A 49 7.95 -15.65 4.12
CA GLN A 49 6.71 -14.90 4.00
C GLN A 49 5.79 -15.44 2.91
N LYS A 50 6.32 -15.99 1.82
CA LYS A 50 5.50 -16.58 0.76
C LYS A 50 4.64 -17.73 1.32
N LEU A 51 5.28 -18.65 2.01
CA LEU A 51 4.59 -19.78 2.63
C LEU A 51 3.59 -19.32 3.70
N TYR A 52 3.97 -18.30 4.48
CA TYR A 52 3.09 -17.72 5.49
C TYR A 52 1.82 -17.11 4.88
N ILE A 53 1.97 -16.29 3.83
CA ILE A 53 0.85 -15.69 3.10
C ILE A 53 -0.06 -16.79 2.52
N GLN A 54 0.51 -17.82 1.91
CA GLN A 54 -0.25 -18.95 1.37
C GLN A 54 -1.06 -19.68 2.45
N ARG A 55 -0.49 -19.89 3.64
CA ARG A 55 -1.19 -20.49 4.78
C ARG A 55 -2.34 -19.60 5.27
N CYS A 56 -2.13 -18.28 5.37
CA CYS A 56 -3.20 -17.36 5.72
C CYS A 56 -4.34 -17.41 4.70
N TYR A 57 -4.02 -17.41 3.41
CA TYR A 57 -5.02 -17.48 2.35
C TYR A 57 -5.81 -18.80 2.39
N SER A 58 -5.14 -19.93 2.59
CA SER A 58 -5.79 -21.23 2.71
C SER A 58 -6.72 -21.32 3.92
N SER A 59 -6.46 -20.54 4.97
CA SER A 59 -7.29 -20.49 6.18
C SER A 59 -8.51 -19.58 6.05
N LEU A 60 -8.58 -18.72 5.04
CA LEU A 60 -9.64 -17.72 4.84
C LEU A 60 -10.56 -18.11 3.67
N SER A 61 -11.25 -19.24 3.77
CA SER A 61 -12.09 -19.80 2.69
C SER A 61 -13.27 -18.91 2.27
N SER A 62 -13.73 -18.02 3.16
CA SER A 62 -14.81 -17.06 2.89
C SER A 62 -14.33 -15.76 2.23
N PHE A 63 -13.01 -15.56 2.12
CA PHE A 63 -12.43 -14.39 1.49
C PHE A 63 -11.97 -14.65 0.05
N ARG A 64 -12.09 -13.65 -0.80
CA ARG A 64 -11.44 -13.61 -2.11
C ARG A 64 -10.02 -13.07 -1.92
N THR A 65 -9.03 -13.94 -2.03
CA THR A 65 -7.63 -13.56 -1.81
C THR A 65 -7.00 -12.94 -3.05
N ILE A 66 -6.17 -11.91 -2.84
CA ILE A 66 -5.46 -11.18 -3.89
C ILE A 66 -3.97 -11.48 -3.77
N ASP A 67 -3.37 -11.99 -4.86
CA ASP A 67 -1.96 -12.39 -4.88
C ASP A 67 -1.02 -11.19 -5.03
N ALA A 68 -0.81 -10.48 -3.94
CA ALA A 68 0.14 -9.38 -3.87
C ALA A 68 1.60 -9.85 -3.99
N TYR A 69 1.91 -11.07 -3.52
CA TYR A 69 3.28 -11.56 -3.52
C TYR A 69 3.81 -11.72 -4.95
N ASN A 70 3.11 -12.48 -5.79
CA ASN A 70 3.57 -12.69 -7.17
C ASN A 70 3.48 -11.40 -8.00
N GLY A 71 2.50 -10.54 -7.75
CA GLY A 71 2.39 -9.22 -8.38
C GLY A 71 3.63 -8.36 -8.15
N LEU A 72 4.12 -8.27 -6.92
CA LEU A 72 5.34 -7.53 -6.60
C LEU A 72 6.62 -8.28 -7.02
N PHE A 73 6.64 -9.61 -6.88
CA PHE A 73 7.82 -10.42 -7.20
C PHE A 73 8.17 -10.38 -8.69
N SER A 74 7.19 -10.32 -9.59
CA SER A 74 7.45 -10.17 -11.03
C SER A 74 8.15 -8.85 -11.40
N HIS A 75 8.10 -7.86 -10.50
CA HIS A 75 8.73 -6.54 -10.65
C HIS A 75 9.86 -6.30 -9.63
N GLN A 76 10.44 -7.36 -9.05
CA GLN A 76 11.42 -7.29 -7.96
C GLN A 76 12.70 -6.49 -8.26
N SER A 77 13.02 -6.27 -9.53
CA SER A 77 14.16 -5.45 -9.97
C SER A 77 13.87 -3.94 -9.90
N GLU A 78 12.61 -3.55 -9.79
CA GLU A 78 12.18 -2.15 -9.78
C GLU A 78 12.20 -1.56 -8.35
N TYR A 79 11.98 -0.25 -8.26
CA TYR A 79 12.00 0.48 -6.99
C TYR A 79 10.65 0.42 -6.28
N LEU A 80 10.29 -0.78 -5.77
CA LEU A 80 8.99 -1.07 -5.16
C LEU A 80 8.88 -0.66 -3.70
N PHE A 81 10.00 -0.63 -2.98
CA PHE A 81 10.07 -0.29 -1.57
C PHE A 81 11.08 0.82 -1.36
N TYR A 82 10.81 1.69 -0.39
CA TYR A 82 11.79 2.66 0.04
C TYR A 82 13.01 1.94 0.64
N ARG A 83 14.20 2.55 0.52
CA ARG A 83 15.46 2.04 1.10
C ARG A 83 15.54 2.35 2.58
N THR A 84 14.98 3.48 2.96
CA THR A 84 15.08 4.06 4.30
C THR A 84 13.76 4.00 5.08
N ASP A 85 12.73 3.39 4.50
CA ASP A 85 11.41 3.21 5.11
C ASP A 85 10.89 1.80 4.87
N SER A 86 10.03 1.30 5.76
CA SER A 86 9.44 -0.03 5.64
C SER A 86 8.28 -0.10 4.65
N ARG A 87 7.80 1.03 4.16
CA ARG A 87 6.62 1.16 3.28
C ARG A 87 6.97 0.94 1.82
N LEU A 88 5.94 0.63 1.02
CA LEU A 88 6.01 0.61 -0.45
C LEU A 88 6.17 2.02 -1.01
N THR A 89 6.85 2.13 -2.15
CA THR A 89 6.81 3.33 -2.98
C THR A 89 5.46 3.45 -3.70
N ALA A 90 5.18 4.58 -4.33
CA ALA A 90 4.00 4.74 -5.18
C ALA A 90 3.98 3.70 -6.33
N LEU A 91 5.15 3.31 -6.85
CA LEU A 91 5.27 2.26 -7.85
C LEU A 91 4.89 0.88 -7.29
N GLY A 92 5.33 0.57 -6.08
CA GLY A 92 4.93 -0.67 -5.40
C GLY A 92 3.42 -0.72 -5.15
N CYS A 93 2.82 0.39 -4.73
CA CYS A 93 1.37 0.52 -4.58
C CYS A 93 0.63 0.38 -5.92
N TYR A 94 1.19 0.90 -7.02
CA TYR A 94 0.63 0.71 -8.36
C TYR A 94 0.55 -0.78 -8.74
N TYR A 95 1.59 -1.58 -8.48
CA TYR A 95 1.53 -3.01 -8.76
C TYR A 95 0.57 -3.78 -7.86
N LEU A 96 0.36 -3.34 -6.62
CA LEU A 96 -0.74 -3.89 -5.80
C LEU A 96 -2.11 -3.56 -6.40
N TYR A 97 -2.31 -2.33 -6.88
CA TYR A 97 -3.53 -1.94 -7.58
C TYR A 97 -3.76 -2.80 -8.83
N VAL A 98 -2.73 -3.06 -9.63
CA VAL A 98 -2.82 -3.95 -10.80
C VAL A 98 -3.21 -5.37 -10.38
N SER A 99 -2.57 -5.90 -9.34
CA SER A 99 -2.84 -7.26 -8.83
C SER A 99 -4.26 -7.42 -8.27
N ALA A 100 -4.84 -6.34 -7.75
CA ALA A 100 -6.19 -6.37 -7.18
C ALA A 100 -7.30 -6.31 -8.25
N GLY A 101 -7.02 -5.78 -9.43
CA GLY A 101 -8.02 -5.42 -10.44
C GLY A 101 -8.95 -6.57 -10.81
N GLU A 102 -8.40 -7.74 -11.15
CA GLU A 102 -9.20 -8.91 -11.54
C GLU A 102 -10.19 -9.35 -10.43
N LYS A 103 -9.70 -9.39 -9.19
CA LYS A 103 -10.52 -9.84 -8.05
C LYS A 103 -11.58 -8.81 -7.65
N LEU A 104 -11.26 -7.53 -7.76
CA LEU A 104 -12.17 -6.43 -7.43
C LEU A 104 -13.07 -6.01 -8.61
N GLY A 105 -12.89 -6.62 -9.79
CA GLY A 105 -13.77 -6.41 -10.95
C GLY A 105 -13.50 -5.13 -11.73
N TYR A 106 -12.28 -4.58 -11.64
CA TYR A 106 -11.88 -3.45 -12.48
C TYR A 106 -10.68 -3.79 -13.37
N THR A 107 -10.57 -3.12 -14.51
CA THR A 107 -9.37 -3.17 -15.32
C THR A 107 -8.39 -2.10 -14.87
N ALA A 108 -7.22 -2.53 -14.39
CA ALA A 108 -6.18 -1.62 -13.96
C ALA A 108 -5.73 -0.71 -15.12
N ARG A 109 -5.55 0.58 -14.83
CA ARG A 109 -5.03 1.54 -15.81
C ARG A 109 -3.53 1.32 -15.97
N SER A 110 -3.07 1.34 -17.21
CA SER A 110 -1.64 1.27 -17.51
C SER A 110 -0.90 2.55 -17.05
N MET A 111 0.42 2.46 -16.94
CA MET A 111 1.25 3.53 -16.38
C MET A 111 1.13 4.85 -17.17
N ASP A 112 0.89 4.79 -18.48
CA ASP A 112 0.72 5.95 -19.37
C ASP A 112 -0.54 6.79 -19.07
N TYR A 113 -1.45 6.29 -18.21
CA TYR A 113 -2.56 7.09 -17.69
C TYR A 113 -2.16 8.08 -16.60
N PHE A 114 -0.93 7.97 -16.10
CA PHE A 114 -0.45 8.78 -14.99
C PHE A 114 0.69 9.71 -15.42
N SER A 115 0.65 10.96 -14.96
CA SER A 115 1.80 11.84 -14.92
C SER A 115 2.50 11.65 -13.58
N ILE A 116 3.79 11.39 -13.60
CA ILE A 116 4.55 11.13 -12.39
C ILE A 116 5.41 12.36 -12.07
N SER A 117 5.25 12.91 -10.89
CA SER A 117 6.11 13.96 -10.36
C SER A 117 6.94 13.44 -9.19
N HIS A 118 8.10 14.04 -8.96
CA HIS A 118 9.06 13.67 -7.92
C HIS A 118 9.34 14.88 -7.01
N PRO A 119 8.40 15.28 -6.14
CA PRO A 119 8.51 16.52 -5.38
C PRO A 119 9.56 16.49 -4.26
N MET A 120 10.08 15.31 -3.89
CA MET A 120 11.09 15.15 -2.85
C MET A 120 12.11 14.09 -3.25
N HIS A 121 13.41 14.44 -3.18
CA HIS A 121 14.53 13.58 -3.56
C HIS A 121 15.47 13.21 -2.39
N ASP A 122 15.20 13.70 -1.21
CA ASP A 122 16.03 13.57 -0.01
C ASP A 122 15.27 12.94 1.15
N TYR A 123 14.23 12.15 0.86
CA TYR A 123 13.43 11.49 1.87
C TYR A 123 14.26 10.46 2.65
N ARG A 124 14.14 10.52 3.99
CA ARG A 124 14.72 9.54 4.91
C ARG A 124 13.64 9.07 5.87
N GLY A 125 13.29 7.80 5.74
CA GLY A 125 12.19 7.19 6.47
C GLY A 125 12.57 6.64 7.85
N ASN A 126 11.63 5.91 8.44
CA ASN A 126 11.70 5.43 9.82
C ASN A 126 12.84 4.45 10.12
N LEU A 127 13.35 3.75 9.10
CA LEU A 127 14.46 2.80 9.28
C LEU A 127 15.80 3.50 9.57
N THR A 128 15.98 4.74 9.15
CA THR A 128 17.20 5.51 9.45
C THR A 128 17.38 5.80 10.94
N GLN A 129 16.28 5.83 11.69
CA GLN A 129 16.33 6.00 13.15
C GLN A 129 16.74 4.71 13.87
N GLN A 130 16.42 3.55 13.27
CA GLN A 130 16.74 2.25 13.83
C GLN A 130 18.17 1.82 13.51
N VAL A 131 18.63 2.19 12.30
CA VAL A 131 19.96 1.84 11.82
C VAL A 131 20.59 3.10 11.18
N PRO A 132 21.39 3.85 11.93
CA PRO A 132 21.95 5.13 11.50
C PRO A 132 23.10 4.93 10.50
N TYR A 133 22.81 4.38 9.30
CA TYR A 133 23.76 4.29 8.21
C TYR A 133 23.79 5.60 7.44
N ALA A 134 24.84 6.39 7.68
CA ALA A 134 25.06 7.63 6.95
C ALA A 134 25.26 7.47 5.43
N GLN A 135 25.51 6.24 4.98
CA GLN A 135 25.85 5.92 3.57
C GLN A 135 24.68 5.42 2.71
N VAL A 136 23.49 5.23 3.29
CA VAL A 136 22.32 4.85 2.48
C VAL A 136 21.84 6.07 1.70
N GLU A 137 21.70 5.93 0.38
CA GLU A 137 21.11 6.96 -0.46
C GLU A 137 19.71 7.32 0.00
N PRO A 138 19.34 8.60 0.00
CA PRO A 138 17.98 9.00 0.30
C PRO A 138 16.99 8.45 -0.72
N ASP A 139 15.75 8.43 -0.33
CA ASP A 139 14.65 7.98 -1.16
C ASP A 139 14.00 9.13 -1.93
N VAL A 140 13.22 8.78 -2.95
CA VAL A 140 12.44 9.72 -3.76
C VAL A 140 10.96 9.47 -3.51
N ILE A 141 10.22 10.51 -3.12
CA ILE A 141 8.76 10.47 -3.07
C ILE A 141 8.20 10.83 -4.43
N SER A 142 7.40 9.95 -5.01
CA SER A 142 6.78 10.11 -6.32
C SER A 142 5.26 10.18 -6.20
N LEU A 143 4.63 11.10 -6.89
CA LEU A 143 3.18 11.28 -6.93
C LEU A 143 2.65 10.92 -8.32
N PHE A 144 1.62 10.08 -8.37
CA PHE A 144 0.99 9.60 -9.60
C PHE A 144 -0.30 10.37 -9.85
N HIS A 145 -0.27 11.30 -10.79
CA HIS A 145 -1.41 12.14 -11.16
C HIS A 145 -2.15 11.54 -12.34
N TYR A 146 -3.44 11.27 -12.19
CA TYR A 146 -4.27 10.75 -13.26
C TYR A 146 -4.53 11.82 -14.34
N GLN A 147 -4.12 11.56 -15.58
CA GLN A 147 -4.09 12.57 -16.65
C GLN A 147 -5.40 12.70 -17.44
N LYS A 148 -6.14 11.62 -17.63
CA LYS A 148 -7.21 11.55 -18.68
C LYS A 148 -8.58 12.09 -18.26
N HIS A 149 -8.77 12.43 -17.00
CA HIS A 149 -9.98 13.09 -16.54
C HIS A 149 -9.59 14.08 -15.45
N ASN A 150 -9.90 15.34 -15.66
CA ASN A 150 -9.72 16.41 -14.67
C ASN A 150 -10.77 16.24 -13.56
N ARG A 151 -10.68 15.13 -12.83
CA ARG A 151 -11.59 14.81 -11.73
C ARG A 151 -11.04 15.45 -10.47
N ASP A 152 -11.81 16.30 -9.86
CA ASP A 152 -11.53 16.81 -8.52
C ASP A 152 -11.65 15.64 -7.54
N ILE A 153 -10.52 15.01 -7.23
CA ILE A 153 -10.44 14.05 -6.14
C ILE A 153 -10.12 14.86 -4.90
N ARG A 154 -11.00 14.82 -3.92
CA ARG A 154 -10.82 15.50 -2.64
C ARG A 154 -10.77 14.50 -1.52
N LEU A 155 -9.86 14.75 -0.62
CA LEU A 155 -9.75 14.05 0.64
C LEU A 155 -10.58 14.79 1.68
N VAL A 156 -11.52 14.11 2.30
CA VAL A 156 -12.28 14.66 3.41
C VAL A 156 -11.92 13.91 4.67
N GLN A 157 -11.40 14.64 5.65
CA GLN A 157 -11.00 14.07 6.91
C GLN A 157 -11.89 14.60 8.00
N ASP A 158 -12.59 13.69 8.70
CA ASP A 158 -13.45 14.03 9.81
C ASP A 158 -13.04 13.27 11.07
N PRO A 159 -12.25 13.86 11.94
CA PRO A 159 -11.92 13.24 13.22
C PRO A 159 -13.06 13.34 14.26
N LEU A 160 -14.03 14.28 14.12
CA LEU A 160 -15.07 14.58 15.13
C LEU A 160 -16.33 15.23 14.52
N GLY A 161 -16.67 14.98 13.26
CA GLY A 161 -17.84 15.59 12.61
C GLY A 161 -17.56 16.94 11.94
N ASN A 162 -16.29 17.37 11.84
CA ASN A 162 -15.90 18.61 11.16
C ASN A 162 -15.10 18.28 9.90
N ALA A 163 -15.78 17.86 8.85
CA ALA A 163 -15.16 17.53 7.58
C ALA A 163 -14.38 18.71 6.99
N SER A 164 -13.09 18.55 6.75
CA SER A 164 -12.28 19.49 5.98
C SER A 164 -11.85 18.86 4.66
N ALA A 165 -12.11 19.56 3.55
CA ALA A 165 -11.63 19.11 2.24
C ALA A 165 -10.14 19.49 2.06
N ALA A 166 -9.34 18.53 1.63
CA ALA A 166 -7.93 18.71 1.27
C ALA A 166 -7.69 18.17 -0.16
N PRO A 167 -6.65 18.63 -0.86
CA PRO A 167 -6.26 18.02 -2.12
C PRO A 167 -5.83 16.57 -1.87
N LEU A 168 -5.96 15.70 -2.90
CA LEU A 168 -5.50 14.30 -2.81
C LEU A 168 -4.04 14.20 -2.36
N TYR A 169 -3.18 15.07 -2.90
CA TYR A 169 -1.79 15.20 -2.49
C TYR A 169 -1.56 16.58 -1.88
N ASP A 170 -1.41 16.63 -0.57
CA ASP A 170 -1.03 17.85 0.12
C ASP A 170 0.50 17.97 0.21
N THR A 171 1.08 18.64 -0.79
CA THR A 171 2.54 18.80 -0.88
C THR A 171 3.14 19.64 0.26
N SER A 172 2.35 20.37 1.04
CA SER A 172 2.83 21.07 2.23
C SER A 172 3.32 20.09 3.31
N LEU A 173 2.75 18.88 3.33
CA LEU A 173 3.10 17.82 4.26
C LEU A 173 4.45 17.15 3.96
N LEU A 174 5.05 17.39 2.78
CA LEU A 174 6.43 16.95 2.50
C LEU A 174 7.46 17.54 3.46
N LYS A 175 7.13 18.64 4.13
CA LYS A 175 7.97 19.28 5.15
C LYS A 175 7.63 18.84 6.59
N SER A 176 6.68 17.92 6.75
CA SER A 176 6.29 17.40 8.06
C SER A 176 7.31 16.38 8.59
N SER A 177 7.12 15.93 9.82
CA SER A 177 7.93 14.86 10.43
C SER A 177 7.73 13.49 9.74
N ASP A 178 6.62 13.29 9.02
CA ASP A 178 6.40 12.13 8.15
C ASP A 178 5.94 12.63 6.77
N PRO A 179 6.86 12.86 5.83
CA PRO A 179 6.57 13.33 4.48
C PRO A 179 5.61 12.43 3.68
N LEU A 180 5.49 11.14 4.02
CA LEU A 180 4.56 10.24 3.34
C LEU A 180 3.08 10.55 3.66
N GLN A 181 2.79 11.43 4.61
CA GLN A 181 1.46 11.99 4.79
C GLN A 181 0.97 12.78 3.57
N VAL A 182 1.84 13.12 2.62
CA VAL A 182 1.44 13.72 1.34
C VAL A 182 0.36 12.92 0.60
N TYR A 183 0.31 11.59 0.77
CA TYR A 183 -0.65 10.74 0.05
C TYR A 183 -2.08 10.80 0.61
N LEU A 184 -2.24 10.67 1.91
CA LEU A 184 -3.56 10.57 2.55
C LEU A 184 -3.73 11.52 3.74
N GLY A 185 -2.82 12.46 3.92
CA GLY A 185 -2.80 13.33 5.09
C GLY A 185 -2.34 12.63 6.38
N PRO A 186 -2.39 13.32 7.50
CA PRO A 186 -2.05 12.75 8.81
C PRO A 186 -3.05 11.65 9.19
N ASN A 187 -2.59 10.66 9.96
CA ASN A 187 -3.44 9.57 10.42
C ASN A 187 -4.62 10.12 11.26
N ARG A 188 -5.83 9.93 10.76
CA ARG A 188 -7.09 10.36 11.37
C ARG A 188 -8.05 9.18 11.47
N GLY A 189 -9.10 9.32 12.29
CA GLY A 189 -10.05 8.23 12.51
C GLY A 189 -10.82 7.81 11.24
N VAL A 190 -11.19 8.78 10.38
CA VAL A 190 -11.88 8.54 9.11
C VAL A 190 -11.27 9.43 8.03
N THR A 191 -11.08 8.86 6.86
CA THR A 191 -10.62 9.57 5.65
C THR A 191 -11.46 9.10 4.47
N ASP A 192 -12.22 10.00 3.86
CA ASP A 192 -13.04 9.74 2.70
C ASP A 192 -12.38 10.30 1.43
N LEU A 193 -12.35 9.51 0.37
CA LEU A 193 -11.97 9.95 -0.97
C LEU A 193 -13.22 10.30 -1.76
N LEU A 194 -13.42 11.57 -2.05
CA LEU A 194 -14.54 12.04 -2.87
C LEU A 194 -14.08 12.22 -4.33
N VAL A 195 -14.76 11.56 -5.24
CA VAL A 195 -14.54 11.70 -6.68
C VAL A 195 -15.82 12.27 -7.31
N SER A 196 -15.70 13.40 -8.02
CA SER A 196 -16.84 14.16 -8.54
C SER A 196 -17.69 13.40 -9.56
N GLU A 197 -17.12 12.49 -10.31
CA GLU A 197 -17.87 11.66 -11.27
C GLU A 197 -17.21 10.28 -11.33
N THR A 198 -17.89 9.25 -10.90
CA THR A 198 -17.44 7.87 -11.01
C THR A 198 -18.55 6.98 -11.58
N PRO A 199 -18.23 6.11 -12.56
CA PRO A 199 -19.20 5.13 -13.05
C PRO A 199 -19.32 3.90 -12.14
N TYR A 200 -18.64 3.89 -10.98
CA TYR A 200 -18.58 2.76 -10.07
C TYR A 200 -19.25 3.09 -8.74
N ASP A 201 -20.14 2.22 -8.30
CA ASP A 201 -20.81 2.27 -7.01
C ASP A 201 -20.10 1.33 -6.01
N GLY A 202 -18.83 1.58 -5.76
CA GLY A 202 -18.03 0.73 -4.89
C GLY A 202 -17.18 1.52 -3.90
N CYS A 203 -17.08 1.01 -2.68
CA CYS A 203 -16.17 1.49 -1.66
C CYS A 203 -15.14 0.40 -1.34
N LEU A 204 -13.86 0.77 -1.27
CA LEU A 204 -12.80 -0.09 -0.79
C LEU A 204 -12.39 0.39 0.61
N LEU A 205 -12.54 -0.48 1.59
CA LEU A 205 -12.01 -0.28 2.93
C LEU A 205 -10.63 -0.95 3.03
N VAL A 206 -9.61 -0.18 3.42
CA VAL A 206 -8.23 -0.66 3.55
C VAL A 206 -7.80 -0.62 5.01
#